data_1073ea029f3d74c6e284b7646eea1fbc
#
_entry.id   1073ea029f3d74c6e284b7646eea1fbc
#
_cell.length_a   1.000
_cell.length_b   1.000
_cell.length_c   1.000
_cell.angle_alpha   90.00
_cell.angle_beta   90.00
_cell.angle_gamma   90.00
#
_symmetry.space_group_name_H-M   'P 1'
#
loop_
_entity.id
_entity.type
_entity.pdbx_description
1 polymer ?
#
loop_
_entity_poly.entity_id
_entity_poly.type
_entity_poly.pdbx_seq_one_letter_code
_entity_poly.pdbx_strand_id
1 'polypeptide(L)'
;MRLLRALHGKPLDRPPIWFMRQAGRYLPEYRELRSRHTFDEAMRTPRIAAEITLQPLRRFPLDAAIVFSDIMTPLAALGIGIEFDPGPRLAPLTVEEIARLRELDPSRIGFVAETIAQVRASLDEGVAMIGFAGGPATLLAYLLEGGSSQLFPNFRRALHGDLPSEALALLARAMNGYLKAQVEAGAQVIQLFDSWAGLLTPELFQRWALPAARVALAGLGVPTIYFAPGATHLLGQFHLVGATAHGVDWRLPLGESWERVGLGHPIQGNLDPALLLTEPDIVRKGTANVLEDAGGRPGHIFNLGHGILPGTPIPNVEAMVETVVGWEARARTNPPDERLAIG
;
A
#
# COMPACT_ATOMS: atom_id res chain seq x y z
N MET A 1 3.26 5.79 18.78
CA MET A 1 3.52 5.06 17.51
C MET A 1 4.27 5.97 16.55
N ARG A 2 5.46 5.52 16.06
CA ARG A 2 6.28 6.29 15.10
C ARG A 2 5.54 6.53 13.78
N LEU A 3 4.86 5.50 13.25
CA LEU A 3 4.14 5.63 11.99
C LEU A 3 3.11 6.75 12.01
N LEU A 4 2.29 6.83 13.05
CA LEU A 4 1.29 7.91 13.16
C LEU A 4 1.94 9.29 13.30
N ARG A 5 3.06 9.40 14.02
CA ARG A 5 3.80 10.65 14.11
C ARG A 5 4.40 11.08 12.78
N ALA A 6 4.95 10.12 11.99
CA ALA A 6 5.45 10.39 10.65
C ALA A 6 4.33 10.90 9.73
N LEU A 7 3.17 10.24 9.74
CA LEU A 7 2.00 10.63 8.96
C LEU A 7 1.47 12.04 9.31
N HIS A 8 1.76 12.53 10.54
CA HIS A 8 1.45 13.90 10.95
C HIS A 8 2.63 14.87 10.76
N GLY A 9 3.69 14.48 10.06
CA GLY A 9 4.87 15.32 9.84
C GLY A 9 5.61 15.71 11.10
N LYS A 10 5.53 14.91 12.18
CA LYS A 10 6.22 15.20 13.44
C LYS A 10 7.66 14.71 13.40
N PRO A 11 8.61 15.46 14.02
CA PRO A 11 9.98 15.00 14.16
C PRO A 11 10.07 13.66 14.89
N LEU A 12 10.99 12.80 14.46
CA LEU A 12 11.22 11.45 14.98
C LEU A 12 12.72 11.21 15.18
N ASP A 13 13.04 10.29 16.08
CA ASP A 13 14.38 9.75 16.31
C ASP A 13 14.92 9.03 15.05
N ARG A 14 14.05 8.29 14.37
CA ARG A 14 14.30 7.62 13.10
C ARG A 14 12.99 7.50 12.29
N PRO A 15 13.02 7.28 10.98
CA PRO A 15 11.81 6.97 10.24
C PRO A 15 11.20 5.64 10.74
N PRO A 16 9.85 5.52 10.77
CA PRO A 16 9.20 4.24 10.97
C PRO A 16 9.49 3.32 9.79
N ILE A 17 9.56 2.00 10.07
CA ILE A 17 9.73 0.96 9.05
C ILE A 17 8.60 -0.05 9.11
N TRP A 18 8.05 -0.32 7.96
CA TRP A 18 7.28 -1.51 7.62
C TRP A 18 7.46 -1.75 6.12
N PHE A 19 7.08 -2.89 5.58
CA PHE A 19 7.21 -3.10 4.15
C PHE A 19 6.06 -3.94 3.56
N MET A 20 5.70 -3.62 2.35
CA MET A 20 4.63 -4.28 1.62
C MET A 20 4.95 -5.77 1.44
N ARG A 21 3.95 -6.63 1.72
CA ARG A 21 4.04 -8.10 1.75
C ARG A 21 5.01 -8.62 2.82
N GLN A 22 5.22 -7.87 3.92
CA GLN A 22 6.06 -8.29 5.06
C GLN A 22 5.65 -9.65 5.62
N ALA A 23 4.36 -9.98 5.63
CA ALA A 23 3.84 -11.34 5.83
C ALA A 23 3.77 -12.04 4.46
N GLY A 24 4.77 -12.84 4.11
CA GLY A 24 4.87 -13.34 2.75
C GLY A 24 5.78 -14.54 2.54
N ARG A 25 5.85 -14.99 1.29
CA ARG A 25 6.52 -16.24 0.87
C ARG A 25 8.01 -16.32 1.17
N TYR A 26 8.69 -15.22 1.50
CA TYR A 26 10.09 -15.22 1.92
C TYR A 26 10.26 -15.80 3.34
N LEU A 27 9.22 -15.74 4.21
CA LEU A 27 9.23 -16.29 5.56
C LEU A 27 9.03 -17.81 5.56
N PRO A 28 9.90 -18.59 6.24
CA PRO A 28 9.73 -20.04 6.36
C PRO A 28 8.42 -20.43 7.06
N GLU A 29 8.05 -19.76 8.16
CA GLU A 29 6.81 -19.99 8.91
C GLU A 29 5.55 -19.68 8.08
N TYR A 30 5.61 -18.69 7.20
CA TYR A 30 4.54 -18.46 6.23
C TYR A 30 4.39 -19.64 5.28
N ARG A 31 5.51 -20.12 4.69
CA ARG A 31 5.49 -21.26 3.77
C ARG A 31 4.99 -22.54 4.45
N GLU A 32 5.38 -22.79 5.71
CA GLU A 32 4.89 -23.93 6.48
C GLU A 32 3.38 -23.86 6.67
N LEU A 33 2.84 -22.72 7.07
CA LEU A 33 1.40 -22.53 7.24
C LEU A 33 0.66 -22.68 5.90
N ARG A 34 1.21 -22.12 4.81
CA ARG A 34 0.64 -22.21 3.47
C ARG A 34 0.73 -23.61 2.83
N SER A 35 1.57 -24.51 3.33
CA SER A 35 1.58 -25.90 2.89
C SER A 35 0.36 -26.70 3.40
N ARG A 36 -0.32 -26.19 4.43
CA ARG A 36 -1.49 -26.82 5.07
C ARG A 36 -2.82 -26.15 4.71
N HIS A 37 -2.76 -24.92 4.19
CA HIS A 37 -3.94 -24.11 3.88
C HIS A 37 -3.80 -23.43 2.54
N THR A 38 -4.86 -23.38 1.74
CA THR A 38 -4.92 -22.55 0.53
C THR A 38 -4.84 -21.06 0.87
N PHE A 39 -4.60 -20.21 -0.11
CA PHE A 39 -4.58 -18.75 0.14
C PHE A 39 -5.94 -18.25 0.64
N ASP A 40 -7.02 -18.70 0.00
CA ASP A 40 -8.38 -18.31 0.35
C ASP A 40 -8.77 -18.78 1.76
N GLU A 41 -8.48 -20.06 2.11
CA GLU A 41 -8.69 -20.56 3.47
C GLU A 41 -7.91 -19.78 4.53
N ALA A 42 -6.63 -19.49 4.26
CA ALA A 42 -5.79 -18.76 5.20
C ALA A 42 -6.29 -17.33 5.41
N MET A 43 -6.73 -16.66 4.33
CA MET A 43 -7.26 -15.30 4.37
C MET A 43 -8.63 -15.23 5.05
N ARG A 44 -9.53 -16.21 4.78
CA ARG A 44 -10.90 -16.24 5.32
C ARG A 44 -11.00 -16.80 6.73
N THR A 45 -9.92 -17.35 7.29
CA THR A 45 -9.88 -17.84 8.65
C THR A 45 -9.17 -16.82 9.55
N PRO A 46 -9.90 -16.03 10.35
CA PRO A 46 -9.33 -14.90 11.10
C PRO A 46 -8.13 -15.27 11.95
N ARG A 47 -8.17 -16.40 12.64
CA ARG A 47 -7.05 -16.91 13.46
C ARG A 47 -5.80 -17.18 12.64
N ILE A 48 -5.94 -17.72 11.42
CA ILE A 48 -4.80 -17.99 10.52
C ILE A 48 -4.27 -16.71 9.92
N ALA A 49 -5.15 -15.84 9.45
CA ALA A 49 -4.77 -14.53 8.89
C ALA A 49 -4.09 -13.63 9.94
N ALA A 50 -4.55 -13.65 11.19
CA ALA A 50 -3.92 -12.95 12.31
C ALA A 50 -2.53 -13.52 12.61
N GLU A 51 -2.39 -14.85 12.67
CA GLU A 51 -1.09 -15.50 12.86
C GLU A 51 -0.10 -15.08 11.75
N ILE A 52 -0.51 -15.13 10.48
CA ILE A 52 0.32 -14.70 9.35
C ILE A 52 0.71 -13.23 9.50
N THR A 53 -0.23 -12.37 9.86
CA THR A 53 0.01 -10.93 10.04
C THR A 53 1.08 -10.65 11.10
N LEU A 54 1.13 -11.44 12.16
CA LEU A 54 2.05 -11.28 13.29
C LEU A 54 3.45 -11.89 13.05
N GLN A 55 3.61 -12.82 12.12
CA GLN A 55 4.89 -13.50 11.85
C GLN A 55 6.06 -12.54 11.65
N PRO A 56 6.00 -11.52 10.77
CA PRO A 56 7.13 -10.61 10.55
C PRO A 56 7.47 -9.77 11.78
N LEU A 57 6.49 -9.43 12.62
CA LEU A 57 6.70 -8.63 13.83
C LEU A 57 7.45 -9.39 14.93
N ARG A 58 7.37 -10.72 14.94
CA ARG A 58 8.16 -11.57 15.85
C ARG A 58 9.63 -11.65 15.44
N ARG A 59 9.93 -11.43 14.16
CA ARG A 59 11.31 -11.48 13.62
C ARG A 59 11.99 -10.14 13.60
N PHE A 60 11.24 -9.10 13.26
CA PHE A 60 11.80 -7.78 12.97
C PHE A 60 11.10 -6.70 13.82
N PRO A 61 11.85 -5.73 14.35
CA PRO A 61 11.28 -4.59 15.10
C PRO A 61 10.61 -3.59 14.17
N LEU A 62 9.49 -3.99 13.55
CA LEU A 62 8.71 -3.15 12.65
C LEU A 62 7.76 -2.21 13.42
N ASP A 63 7.49 -1.05 12.84
CA ASP A 63 6.62 -0.02 13.43
C ASP A 63 5.14 -0.17 13.02
N ALA A 64 4.82 -1.12 12.14
CA ALA A 64 3.43 -1.42 11.77
C ALA A 64 3.21 -2.87 11.35
N ALA A 65 1.99 -3.35 11.63
CA ALA A 65 1.40 -4.54 11.04
C ALA A 65 0.47 -4.14 9.90
N ILE A 66 0.47 -4.87 8.78
CA ILE A 66 -0.55 -4.77 7.75
C ILE A 66 -1.36 -6.06 7.71
N VAL A 67 -2.69 -5.95 7.71
CA VAL A 67 -3.56 -7.13 7.73
C VAL A 67 -3.26 -8.07 6.55
N PHE A 68 -3.20 -9.37 6.82
CA PHE A 68 -3.10 -10.37 5.75
C PHE A 68 -4.45 -10.52 5.05
N SER A 69 -4.53 -10.01 3.84
CA SER A 69 -5.70 -10.01 2.95
C SER A 69 -5.25 -9.82 1.50
N ASP A 70 -6.21 -9.66 0.59
CA ASP A 70 -5.95 -9.33 -0.81
C ASP A 70 -6.67 -8.03 -1.22
N ILE A 71 -6.09 -7.28 -2.15
CA ILE A 71 -6.68 -6.03 -2.67
C ILE A 71 -8.04 -6.25 -3.33
N MET A 72 -8.31 -7.46 -3.81
CA MET A 72 -9.56 -7.84 -4.47
C MET A 72 -10.62 -8.40 -3.51
N THR A 73 -10.28 -8.60 -2.23
CA THR A 73 -11.23 -9.11 -1.22
C THR A 73 -12.58 -8.40 -1.24
N PRO A 74 -12.67 -7.06 -1.41
CA PRO A 74 -13.95 -6.37 -1.48
C PRO A 74 -14.86 -6.79 -2.64
N LEU A 75 -14.30 -7.30 -3.73
CA LEU A 75 -15.09 -7.77 -4.88
C LEU A 75 -15.96 -8.97 -4.52
N ALA A 76 -15.49 -9.83 -3.60
CA ALA A 76 -16.31 -10.93 -3.07
C ALA A 76 -17.57 -10.42 -2.34
N ALA A 77 -17.47 -9.26 -1.68
CA ALA A 77 -18.62 -8.60 -1.04
C ALA A 77 -19.59 -7.96 -2.03
N LEU A 78 -19.16 -7.70 -3.25
CA LEU A 78 -20.00 -7.30 -4.38
C LEU A 78 -20.63 -8.50 -5.12
N GLY A 79 -20.36 -9.73 -4.66
CA GLY A 79 -20.89 -10.95 -5.26
C GLY A 79 -20.04 -11.55 -6.37
N ILE A 80 -18.81 -11.05 -6.58
CA ILE A 80 -17.88 -11.54 -7.60
C ILE A 80 -17.11 -12.75 -7.04
N GLY A 81 -17.17 -13.88 -7.76
CA GLY A 81 -16.31 -15.03 -7.48
C GLY A 81 -14.89 -14.79 -7.95
N ILE A 82 -13.93 -15.04 -7.06
CA ILE A 82 -12.50 -14.88 -7.34
C ILE A 82 -11.77 -16.17 -6.99
N GLU A 83 -10.96 -16.67 -7.92
CA GLU A 83 -10.00 -17.75 -7.69
C GLU A 83 -8.60 -17.16 -7.52
N PHE A 84 -7.82 -17.62 -6.52
CA PHE A 84 -6.51 -17.05 -6.20
C PHE A 84 -5.31 -17.94 -6.57
N ASP A 85 -5.50 -19.10 -7.17
CA ASP A 85 -4.40 -20.01 -7.50
C ASP A 85 -4.33 -20.27 -9.03
N PRO A 86 -3.21 -19.93 -9.71
CA PRO A 86 -1.94 -19.38 -9.22
C PRO A 86 -1.92 -17.85 -9.06
N GLY A 87 -3.03 -17.17 -9.24
CA GLY A 87 -3.20 -15.72 -9.08
C GLY A 87 -4.67 -15.37 -9.26
N PRO A 88 -5.08 -14.11 -9.05
CA PRO A 88 -6.47 -13.73 -9.10
C PRO A 88 -7.05 -13.93 -10.51
N ARG A 89 -8.12 -14.72 -10.59
CA ARG A 89 -8.94 -14.96 -11.78
C ARG A 89 -10.40 -14.76 -11.46
N LEU A 90 -11.11 -14.14 -12.37
CA LEU A 90 -12.56 -13.92 -12.28
C LEU A 90 -13.16 -13.89 -13.69
N ALA A 91 -14.45 -14.06 -13.82
CA ALA A 91 -15.14 -13.84 -15.09
C ALA A 91 -15.05 -12.35 -15.46
N PRO A 92 -14.55 -11.98 -16.65
CA PRO A 92 -14.53 -10.58 -17.05
C PRO A 92 -15.95 -10.04 -17.17
N LEU A 93 -16.14 -8.80 -16.75
CA LEU A 93 -17.43 -8.09 -16.80
C LEU A 93 -17.35 -6.93 -17.79
N THR A 94 -18.50 -6.58 -18.37
CA THR A 94 -18.65 -5.32 -19.11
C THR A 94 -18.82 -4.14 -18.15
N VAL A 95 -18.67 -2.93 -18.66
CA VAL A 95 -18.84 -1.70 -17.85
C VAL A 95 -20.29 -1.60 -17.32
N GLU A 96 -21.27 -2.01 -18.13
CA GLU A 96 -22.69 -2.00 -17.79
C GLU A 96 -23.02 -3.01 -16.69
N GLU A 97 -22.38 -4.19 -16.70
CA GLU A 97 -22.53 -5.19 -15.64
C GLU A 97 -21.92 -4.68 -14.33
N ILE A 98 -20.74 -4.02 -14.39
CA ILE A 98 -20.11 -3.44 -13.21
C ILE A 98 -20.98 -2.34 -12.60
N ALA A 99 -21.58 -1.47 -13.42
CA ALA A 99 -22.48 -0.42 -12.95
C ALA A 99 -23.77 -0.95 -12.27
N ARG A 100 -24.12 -2.23 -12.51
CA ARG A 100 -25.27 -2.92 -11.93
C ARG A 100 -24.94 -3.85 -10.78
N LEU A 101 -23.66 -3.92 -10.36
CA LEU A 101 -23.28 -4.70 -9.19
C LEU A 101 -24.07 -4.24 -7.96
N ARG A 102 -24.34 -5.17 -7.06
CA ARG A 102 -24.99 -4.89 -5.78
C ARG A 102 -24.09 -4.00 -4.93
N GLU A 103 -24.69 -3.31 -3.99
CA GLU A 103 -23.92 -2.66 -2.93
C GLU A 103 -23.11 -3.69 -2.13
N LEU A 104 -22.07 -3.21 -1.48
CA LEU A 104 -21.18 -4.03 -0.67
C LEU A 104 -21.95 -4.71 0.46
N ASP A 105 -21.87 -6.05 0.54
CA ASP A 105 -22.42 -6.84 1.64
C ASP A 105 -21.33 -7.03 2.73
N PRO A 106 -21.42 -6.31 3.87
CA PRO A 106 -20.39 -6.38 4.91
C PRO A 106 -20.23 -7.78 5.53
N SER A 107 -21.28 -8.62 5.49
CA SER A 107 -21.24 -9.96 6.06
C SER A 107 -20.24 -10.87 5.35
N ARG A 108 -19.98 -10.63 4.08
CA ARG A 108 -19.04 -11.41 3.25
C ARG A 108 -17.56 -11.08 3.48
N ILE A 109 -17.28 -10.00 4.19
CA ILE A 109 -15.92 -9.51 4.50
C ILE A 109 -15.66 -9.41 6.01
N GLY A 110 -16.60 -9.87 6.85
CA GLY A 110 -16.48 -9.83 8.31
C GLY A 110 -15.22 -10.50 8.85
N PHE A 111 -14.69 -11.50 8.15
CA PHE A 111 -13.43 -12.17 8.50
C PHE A 111 -12.22 -11.22 8.50
N VAL A 112 -12.21 -10.16 7.66
CA VAL A 112 -11.12 -9.17 7.67
C VAL A 112 -11.20 -8.29 8.91
N ALA A 113 -12.40 -7.84 9.28
CA ALA A 113 -12.63 -7.06 10.49
C ALA A 113 -12.24 -7.88 11.74
N GLU A 114 -12.64 -9.14 11.81
CA GLU A 114 -12.27 -10.04 12.90
C GLU A 114 -10.75 -10.27 12.97
N THR A 115 -10.09 -10.45 11.83
CA THR A 115 -8.63 -10.55 11.75
C THR A 115 -7.95 -9.31 12.33
N ILE A 116 -8.40 -8.11 11.93
CA ILE A 116 -7.85 -6.84 12.43
C ILE A 116 -8.03 -6.75 13.95
N ALA A 117 -9.21 -7.08 14.48
CA ALA A 117 -9.48 -7.04 15.90
C ALA A 117 -8.56 -8.01 16.69
N GLN A 118 -8.37 -9.25 16.19
CA GLN A 118 -7.46 -10.22 16.80
C GLN A 118 -6.01 -9.75 16.79
N VAL A 119 -5.53 -9.20 15.65
CA VAL A 119 -4.17 -8.65 15.55
C VAL A 119 -4.00 -7.48 16.51
N ARG A 120 -4.95 -6.51 16.53
CA ARG A 120 -4.89 -5.35 17.43
C ARG A 120 -4.77 -5.72 18.90
N ALA A 121 -5.47 -6.77 19.33
CA ALA A 121 -5.40 -7.28 20.71
C ALA A 121 -4.02 -7.85 21.07
N SER A 122 -3.19 -8.19 20.07
CA SER A 122 -1.87 -8.81 20.25
C SER A 122 -0.71 -7.87 19.94
N LEU A 123 -0.97 -6.65 19.41
CA LEU A 123 0.07 -5.70 19.05
C LEU A 123 0.54 -4.88 20.24
N ASP A 124 1.86 -4.66 20.32
CA ASP A 124 2.44 -3.68 21.23
C ASP A 124 1.92 -2.26 20.95
N GLU A 125 1.86 -1.41 21.97
CA GLU A 125 1.38 -0.02 21.87
C GLU A 125 2.15 0.82 20.83
N GLY A 126 3.42 0.48 20.57
CA GLY A 126 4.29 1.15 19.62
C GLY A 126 3.97 0.84 18.15
N VAL A 127 3.29 -0.27 17.85
CA VAL A 127 3.05 -0.80 16.50
C VAL A 127 1.67 -0.40 16.00
N ALA A 128 1.61 0.22 14.82
CA ALA A 128 0.35 0.63 14.20
C ALA A 128 -0.28 -0.51 13.39
N MET A 129 -1.61 -0.60 13.39
CA MET A 129 -2.37 -1.51 12.53
C MET A 129 -2.77 -0.83 11.23
N ILE A 130 -2.33 -1.39 10.09
CA ILE A 130 -2.67 -0.90 8.75
C ILE A 130 -3.74 -1.80 8.14
N GLY A 131 -4.85 -1.17 7.73
CA GLY A 131 -5.82 -1.76 6.82
C GLY A 131 -5.56 -1.31 5.38
N PHE A 132 -6.16 -1.99 4.40
CA PHE A 132 -5.96 -1.61 3.00
C PHE A 132 -7.08 -2.10 2.08
N ALA A 133 -7.10 -1.53 0.87
CA ALA A 133 -7.88 -2.01 -0.27
C ALA A 133 -7.16 -1.73 -1.59
N GLY A 134 -7.61 -2.38 -2.66
CA GLY A 134 -7.28 -1.96 -4.02
C GLY A 134 -7.94 -0.64 -4.37
N GLY A 135 -7.27 0.19 -5.17
CA GLY A 135 -7.88 1.40 -5.72
C GLY A 135 -9.04 1.08 -6.65
N PRO A 136 -10.08 1.91 -6.72
CA PRO A 136 -11.24 1.65 -7.59
C PRO A 136 -10.86 1.45 -9.06
N ALA A 137 -9.90 2.21 -9.59
CA ALA A 137 -9.40 2.05 -10.95
C ALA A 137 -8.67 0.69 -11.13
N THR A 138 -7.91 0.28 -10.13
CA THR A 138 -7.25 -1.04 -10.11
C THR A 138 -8.26 -2.18 -10.11
N LEU A 139 -9.33 -2.09 -9.31
CA LEU A 139 -10.38 -3.11 -9.29
C LEU A 139 -11.18 -3.14 -10.59
N LEU A 140 -11.46 -1.97 -11.17
CA LEU A 140 -12.06 -1.88 -12.51
C LEU A 140 -11.20 -2.59 -13.56
N ALA A 141 -9.87 -2.40 -13.51
CA ALA A 141 -8.95 -3.07 -14.42
C ALA A 141 -9.08 -4.61 -14.32
N TYR A 142 -9.07 -5.16 -13.12
CA TYR A 142 -9.26 -6.60 -12.92
C TYR A 142 -10.63 -7.10 -13.39
N LEU A 143 -11.70 -6.36 -13.11
CA LEU A 143 -13.06 -6.74 -13.52
C LEU A 143 -13.21 -6.79 -15.05
N LEU A 144 -12.62 -5.83 -15.76
CA LEU A 144 -12.70 -5.78 -17.23
C LEU A 144 -11.78 -6.79 -17.93
N GLU A 145 -10.66 -7.16 -17.31
CA GLU A 145 -9.71 -8.13 -17.88
C GLU A 145 -9.98 -9.58 -17.46
N GLY A 146 -10.71 -9.81 -16.37
CA GLY A 146 -10.92 -11.15 -15.80
C GLY A 146 -9.72 -11.70 -15.02
N GLY A 147 -8.74 -10.83 -14.67
CA GLY A 147 -7.53 -11.21 -13.96
C GLY A 147 -6.35 -10.30 -14.25
N SER A 148 -5.13 -10.79 -13.98
CA SER A 148 -3.91 -10.05 -14.28
C SER A 148 -3.63 -10.03 -15.78
N SER A 149 -3.29 -8.85 -16.30
CA SER A 149 -2.90 -8.64 -17.70
C SER A 149 -1.65 -7.77 -17.77
N GLN A 150 -0.83 -7.96 -18.81
CA GLN A 150 0.42 -7.20 -18.92
C GLN A 150 0.19 -5.69 -19.12
N LEU A 151 -0.84 -5.31 -19.91
CA LEU A 151 -1.11 -3.92 -20.29
C LEU A 151 -2.56 -3.50 -20.05
N PHE A 152 -3.41 -4.37 -19.56
CA PHE A 152 -4.83 -4.09 -19.29
C PHE A 152 -5.53 -3.35 -20.47
N PRO A 153 -5.55 -3.92 -21.69
CA PRO A 153 -6.07 -3.24 -22.88
C PRO A 153 -7.56 -2.93 -22.79
N ASN A 154 -8.38 -3.84 -22.23
CA ASN A 154 -9.83 -3.61 -22.07
C ASN A 154 -10.10 -2.48 -21.10
N PHE A 155 -9.39 -2.44 -19.97
CA PHE A 155 -9.47 -1.33 -19.00
C PHE A 155 -9.10 0.01 -19.66
N ARG A 156 -7.95 0.10 -20.33
CA ARG A 156 -7.52 1.35 -20.97
C ARG A 156 -8.47 1.77 -22.08
N ARG A 157 -8.95 0.81 -22.90
CA ARG A 157 -9.95 1.09 -23.94
C ARG A 157 -11.23 1.67 -23.36
N ALA A 158 -11.73 1.09 -22.26
CA ALA A 158 -12.94 1.58 -21.59
C ALA A 158 -12.80 3.02 -21.11
N LEU A 159 -11.60 3.42 -20.63
CA LEU A 159 -11.34 4.78 -20.17
C LEU A 159 -11.26 5.82 -21.31
N HIS A 160 -10.97 5.40 -22.53
CA HIS A 160 -11.01 6.28 -23.72
C HIS A 160 -12.40 6.41 -24.32
N GLY A 161 -13.32 5.51 -23.98
CA GLY A 161 -14.70 5.52 -24.42
C GLY A 161 -15.64 6.21 -23.43
N ASP A 162 -16.93 5.93 -23.62
CA ASP A 162 -17.99 6.38 -22.72
C ASP A 162 -18.09 5.40 -21.54
N LEU A 163 -17.15 5.50 -20.60
CA LEU A 163 -17.22 4.75 -19.36
C LEU A 163 -18.37 5.31 -18.51
N PRO A 164 -19.39 4.50 -18.15
CA PRO A 164 -20.36 4.94 -17.18
C PRO A 164 -19.68 5.34 -15.88
N SER A 165 -19.77 6.62 -15.52
CA SER A 165 -19.21 7.14 -14.27
C SER A 165 -19.73 6.40 -13.05
N GLU A 166 -20.92 5.82 -13.16
CA GLU A 166 -21.60 5.00 -12.16
C GLU A 166 -20.80 3.74 -11.79
N ALA A 167 -20.15 3.06 -12.75
CA ALA A 167 -19.37 1.86 -12.49
C ALA A 167 -18.20 2.17 -11.54
N LEU A 168 -17.45 3.23 -11.85
CA LEU A 168 -16.30 3.63 -11.04
C LEU A 168 -16.73 4.24 -9.71
N ALA A 169 -17.85 5.00 -9.70
CA ALA A 169 -18.42 5.55 -8.49
C ALA A 169 -18.96 4.47 -7.53
N LEU A 170 -19.55 3.40 -8.06
CA LEU A 170 -19.96 2.24 -7.27
C LEU A 170 -18.76 1.58 -6.59
N LEU A 171 -17.70 1.28 -7.36
CA LEU A 171 -16.48 0.69 -6.80
C LEU A 171 -15.85 1.60 -5.74
N ALA A 172 -15.83 2.90 -5.96
CA ALA A 172 -15.28 3.86 -5.00
C ALA A 172 -16.07 3.88 -3.67
N ARG A 173 -17.41 3.86 -3.74
CA ARG A 173 -18.26 3.75 -2.54
C ARG A 173 -18.10 2.41 -1.83
N ALA A 174 -18.01 1.31 -2.58
CA ALA A 174 -17.79 -0.01 -2.01
C ALA A 174 -16.45 -0.07 -1.28
N MET A 175 -15.37 0.48 -1.87
CA MET A 175 -14.07 0.56 -1.20
C MET A 175 -14.11 1.43 0.06
N ASN A 176 -14.80 2.57 0.02
CA ASN A 176 -14.99 3.41 1.20
C ASN A 176 -15.67 2.64 2.34
N GLY A 177 -16.78 1.93 2.04
CA GLY A 177 -17.48 1.10 3.03
C GLY A 177 -16.57 -0.01 3.61
N TYR A 178 -15.81 -0.69 2.75
CA TYR A 178 -14.86 -1.72 3.18
C TYR A 178 -13.74 -1.17 4.08
N LEU A 179 -13.21 0.00 3.73
CA LEU A 179 -12.15 0.65 4.52
C LEU A 179 -12.68 1.17 5.86
N LYS A 180 -13.91 1.69 5.91
CA LYS A 180 -14.58 2.07 7.17
C LYS A 180 -14.73 0.88 8.11
N ALA A 181 -15.18 -0.28 7.61
CA ALA A 181 -15.28 -1.48 8.41
C ALA A 181 -13.92 -1.91 9.01
N GLN A 182 -12.82 -1.74 8.27
CA GLN A 182 -11.48 -2.00 8.79
C GLN A 182 -11.08 -1.00 9.89
N VAL A 183 -11.41 0.28 9.74
CA VAL A 183 -11.17 1.30 10.77
C VAL A 183 -11.97 1.00 12.04
N GLU A 184 -13.25 0.68 11.89
CA GLU A 184 -14.11 0.28 13.00
C GLU A 184 -13.59 -0.96 13.74
N ALA A 185 -12.96 -1.89 13.02
CA ALA A 185 -12.29 -3.07 13.59
C ALA A 185 -10.94 -2.77 14.27
N GLY A 186 -10.41 -1.55 14.15
CA GLY A 186 -9.20 -1.12 14.83
C GLY A 186 -8.00 -0.83 13.92
N ALA A 187 -8.17 -0.74 12.60
CA ALA A 187 -7.13 -0.21 11.73
C ALA A 187 -6.89 1.29 12.04
N GLN A 188 -5.63 1.66 12.21
CA GLN A 188 -5.20 3.01 12.62
C GLN A 188 -4.62 3.82 11.46
N VAL A 189 -4.31 3.14 10.36
CA VAL A 189 -3.85 3.70 9.08
C VAL A 189 -4.49 2.89 7.98
N ILE A 190 -4.85 3.54 6.89
CA ILE A 190 -5.36 2.89 5.69
C ILE A 190 -4.41 3.12 4.52
N GLN A 191 -4.07 2.07 3.78
CA GLN A 191 -3.36 2.20 2.51
C GLN A 191 -4.26 1.81 1.33
N LEU A 192 -4.33 2.67 0.33
CA LEU A 192 -5.00 2.41 -0.94
C LEU A 192 -3.94 2.02 -1.99
N PHE A 193 -4.04 0.79 -2.51
CA PHE A 193 -3.14 0.27 -3.53
C PHE A 193 -3.76 0.47 -4.92
N ASP A 194 -3.35 1.50 -5.63
CA ASP A 194 -3.82 1.76 -7.00
C ASP A 194 -2.83 1.24 -8.04
N SER A 195 -2.63 -0.08 -8.01
CA SER A 195 -1.54 -0.81 -8.67
C SER A 195 -1.45 -0.59 -10.18
N TRP A 196 -2.57 -0.25 -10.83
CA TRP A 196 -2.64 -0.07 -12.27
C TRP A 196 -2.83 1.38 -12.71
N ALA A 197 -2.90 2.33 -11.78
CA ALA A 197 -2.96 3.76 -12.10
C ALA A 197 -1.74 4.23 -12.90
N GLY A 198 -0.56 3.62 -12.69
CA GLY A 198 0.64 3.91 -13.46
C GLY A 198 0.56 3.61 -14.96
N LEU A 199 -0.47 2.90 -15.44
CA LEU A 199 -0.76 2.67 -16.84
C LEU A 199 -1.50 3.84 -17.51
N LEU A 200 -1.97 4.81 -16.73
CA LEU A 200 -2.81 5.91 -17.21
C LEU A 200 -1.97 7.11 -17.62
N THR A 201 -2.45 7.83 -18.63
CA THR A 201 -1.94 9.19 -18.89
C THR A 201 -2.36 10.14 -17.76
N PRO A 202 -1.68 11.28 -17.57
CA PRO A 202 -2.08 12.29 -16.59
C PRO A 202 -3.55 12.72 -16.71
N GLU A 203 -4.06 12.83 -17.94
CA GLU A 203 -5.46 13.19 -18.22
C GLU A 203 -6.45 12.10 -17.77
N LEU A 204 -6.16 10.83 -18.11
CA LEU A 204 -7.01 9.71 -17.71
C LEU A 204 -6.99 9.50 -16.20
N PHE A 205 -5.82 9.66 -15.57
CA PHE A 205 -5.70 9.64 -14.12
C PHE A 205 -6.56 10.72 -13.47
N GLN A 206 -6.41 11.97 -13.91
CA GLN A 206 -7.16 13.11 -13.40
C GLN A 206 -8.68 12.97 -13.60
N ARG A 207 -9.07 12.41 -14.75
CA ARG A 207 -10.48 12.25 -15.10
C ARG A 207 -11.15 11.10 -14.34
N TRP A 208 -10.46 9.98 -14.13
CA TRP A 208 -11.08 8.74 -13.69
C TRP A 208 -10.56 8.21 -12.36
N ALA A 209 -9.24 7.95 -12.24
CA ALA A 209 -8.68 7.29 -11.07
C ALA A 209 -8.64 8.20 -9.84
N LEU A 210 -8.22 9.44 -10.02
CA LEU A 210 -8.08 10.42 -8.94
C LEU A 210 -9.40 10.69 -8.21
N PRO A 211 -10.53 11.05 -8.88
CA PRO A 211 -11.79 11.30 -8.17
C PRO A 211 -12.32 10.04 -7.49
N ALA A 212 -12.13 8.86 -8.07
CA ALA A 212 -12.54 7.61 -7.46
C ALA A 212 -11.72 7.26 -6.21
N ALA A 213 -10.40 7.46 -6.24
CA ALA A 213 -9.52 7.30 -5.08
C ALA A 213 -9.89 8.26 -3.94
N ARG A 214 -10.21 9.52 -4.26
CA ARG A 214 -10.70 10.51 -3.27
C ARG A 214 -11.97 10.04 -2.56
N VAL A 215 -12.94 9.51 -3.30
CA VAL A 215 -14.18 8.96 -2.72
C VAL A 215 -13.87 7.75 -1.84
N ALA A 216 -13.00 6.85 -2.29
CA ALA A 216 -12.61 5.66 -1.50
C ALA A 216 -11.96 6.04 -0.16
N LEU A 217 -11.19 7.11 -0.10
CA LEU A 217 -10.48 7.57 1.10
C LEU A 217 -11.27 8.58 1.94
N ALA A 218 -12.42 9.05 1.48
CA ALA A 218 -13.16 10.12 2.13
C ALA A 218 -13.72 9.71 3.50
N GLY A 219 -13.51 10.56 4.53
CA GLY A 219 -14.18 10.45 5.82
C GLY A 219 -13.84 9.21 6.64
N LEU A 220 -12.65 8.63 6.46
CA LEU A 220 -12.20 7.45 7.20
C LEU A 220 -11.81 7.73 8.66
N GLY A 221 -11.50 8.98 9.01
CA GLY A 221 -11.16 9.38 10.36
C GLY A 221 -9.76 8.94 10.84
N VAL A 222 -8.99 8.30 9.99
CA VAL A 222 -7.59 7.88 10.24
C VAL A 222 -6.68 8.36 9.10
N PRO A 223 -5.35 8.49 9.35
CA PRO A 223 -4.40 8.79 8.28
C PRO A 223 -4.43 7.77 7.15
N THR A 224 -4.25 8.25 5.93
CA THR A 224 -4.32 7.43 4.72
C THR A 224 -3.04 7.53 3.90
N ILE A 225 -2.67 6.45 3.22
CA ILE A 225 -1.53 6.37 2.31
C ILE A 225 -2.06 5.97 0.92
N TYR A 226 -1.76 6.76 -0.09
CA TYR A 226 -2.02 6.41 -1.49
C TYR A 226 -0.74 5.87 -2.13
N PHE A 227 -0.81 4.72 -2.77
CA PHE A 227 0.32 4.09 -3.45
C PHE A 227 -0.05 3.60 -4.85
N ALA A 228 0.65 4.10 -5.86
CA ALA A 228 0.52 3.67 -7.24
C ALA A 228 1.92 3.40 -7.85
N PRO A 229 2.34 2.14 -7.97
CA PRO A 229 3.62 1.78 -8.58
C PRO A 229 3.63 2.07 -10.08
N GLY A 230 4.80 2.42 -10.63
CA GLY A 230 4.95 2.76 -12.04
C GLY A 230 4.38 4.12 -12.45
N ALA A 231 3.98 4.94 -11.47
CA ALA A 231 3.28 6.20 -11.68
C ALA A 231 4.19 7.45 -11.53
N THR A 232 5.48 7.35 -11.81
CA THR A 232 6.43 8.47 -11.67
C THR A 232 6.04 9.72 -12.46
N HIS A 233 5.37 9.55 -13.60
CA HIS A 233 4.83 10.62 -14.43
C HIS A 233 3.56 11.27 -13.86
N LEU A 234 2.95 10.68 -12.82
CA LEU A 234 1.75 11.17 -12.15
C LEU A 234 2.03 11.81 -10.79
N LEU A 235 3.27 11.75 -10.27
CA LEU A 235 3.62 12.19 -8.91
C LEU A 235 3.15 13.60 -8.59
N GLY A 236 3.24 14.53 -9.55
CA GLY A 236 2.74 15.89 -9.39
C GLY A 236 1.23 16.02 -9.15
N GLN A 237 0.46 14.96 -9.38
CA GLN A 237 -0.98 14.92 -9.13
C GLN A 237 -1.37 14.14 -7.86
N PHE A 238 -0.43 13.44 -7.22
CA PHE A 238 -0.73 12.58 -6.07
C PHE A 238 -1.36 13.35 -4.91
N HIS A 239 -0.88 14.57 -4.64
CA HIS A 239 -1.44 15.42 -3.58
C HIS A 239 -2.94 15.70 -3.77
N LEU A 240 -3.44 15.68 -5.02
CA LEU A 240 -4.84 15.89 -5.35
C LEU A 240 -5.75 14.72 -4.94
N VAL A 241 -5.20 13.53 -4.68
CA VAL A 241 -5.96 12.39 -4.16
C VAL A 241 -6.51 12.66 -2.76
N GLY A 242 -5.86 13.53 -2.00
CA GLY A 242 -6.28 13.90 -0.65
C GLY A 242 -5.89 12.86 0.42
N ALA A 243 -4.94 11.97 0.12
CA ALA A 243 -4.34 11.10 1.11
C ALA A 243 -3.39 11.88 2.04
N THR A 244 -3.20 11.38 3.26
CA THR A 244 -2.28 11.97 4.22
C THR A 244 -0.83 11.84 3.78
N ALA A 245 -0.46 10.70 3.21
CA ALA A 245 0.89 10.40 2.71
C ALA A 245 0.83 9.71 1.34
N HIS A 246 1.95 9.72 0.64
CA HIS A 246 2.06 9.15 -0.70
C HIS A 246 3.21 8.14 -0.76
N GLY A 247 2.88 6.90 -1.16
CA GLY A 247 3.86 5.86 -1.43
C GLY A 247 4.43 6.03 -2.84
N VAL A 248 5.75 5.88 -2.96
CA VAL A 248 6.48 5.97 -4.22
C VAL A 248 7.34 4.73 -4.44
N ASP A 249 7.55 4.38 -5.70
CA ASP A 249 8.39 3.25 -6.06
C ASP A 249 9.87 3.67 -6.27
N TRP A 250 10.71 2.70 -6.60
CA TRP A 250 12.16 2.82 -6.68
C TRP A 250 12.67 3.48 -7.98
N ARG A 251 11.79 3.81 -8.95
CA ARG A 251 12.22 4.28 -10.29
C ARG A 251 12.82 5.67 -10.30
N LEU A 252 12.59 6.45 -9.25
CA LEU A 252 13.23 7.73 -9.00
C LEU A 252 13.84 7.75 -7.60
N PRO A 253 14.89 8.54 -7.35
CA PRO A 253 15.37 8.84 -6.00
C PRO A 253 14.22 9.35 -5.11
N LEU A 254 14.28 9.03 -3.82
CA LEU A 254 13.21 9.39 -2.87
C LEU A 254 13.04 10.91 -2.77
N GLY A 255 14.15 11.65 -2.72
CA GLY A 255 14.14 13.11 -2.63
C GLY A 255 13.47 13.75 -3.85
N GLU A 256 13.80 13.30 -5.05
CA GLU A 256 13.16 13.76 -6.29
C GLU A 256 11.66 13.41 -6.33
N SER A 257 11.32 12.20 -5.92
CA SER A 257 9.92 11.77 -5.81
C SER A 257 9.15 12.66 -4.83
N TRP A 258 9.77 13.01 -3.70
CA TRP A 258 9.17 13.85 -2.67
C TRP A 258 8.94 15.29 -3.17
N GLU A 259 9.90 15.85 -3.90
CA GLU A 259 9.75 17.17 -4.53
C GLU A 259 8.60 17.21 -5.53
N ARG A 260 8.46 16.14 -6.35
CA ARG A 260 7.36 16.05 -7.33
C ARG A 260 5.99 15.90 -6.68
N VAL A 261 5.89 15.16 -5.59
CA VAL A 261 4.64 15.02 -4.80
C VAL A 261 4.33 16.34 -4.05
N GLY A 262 5.37 17.02 -3.59
CA GLY A 262 5.30 18.21 -2.74
C GLY A 262 5.83 17.92 -1.34
N LEU A 263 6.86 18.66 -0.92
CA LEU A 263 7.57 18.46 0.35
C LEU A 263 6.70 18.65 1.61
N GLY A 264 5.52 19.24 1.47
CA GLY A 264 4.55 19.41 2.55
C GLY A 264 3.77 18.14 2.90
N HIS A 265 3.89 17.08 2.08
CA HIS A 265 3.21 15.80 2.29
C HIS A 265 4.18 14.73 2.79
N PRO A 266 3.81 13.92 3.80
CA PRO A 266 4.59 12.74 4.15
C PRO A 266 4.75 11.78 2.97
N ILE A 267 5.92 11.12 2.90
CA ILE A 267 6.24 10.19 1.82
C ILE A 267 6.61 8.81 2.37
N GLN A 268 6.24 7.77 1.64
CA GLN A 268 6.57 6.39 1.95
C GLN A 268 7.36 5.76 0.81
N GLY A 269 8.46 5.13 1.14
CA GLY A 269 9.28 4.39 0.18
C GLY A 269 10.76 4.47 0.53
N ASN A 270 11.66 4.14 -0.45
CA ASN A 270 11.31 3.55 -1.75
C ASN A 270 12.41 2.57 -2.21
N LEU A 271 12.94 1.77 -1.27
CA LEU A 271 14.03 0.84 -1.63
C LEU A 271 13.56 -0.14 -2.71
N ASP A 272 14.40 -0.36 -3.73
CA ASP A 272 14.14 -1.40 -4.74
C ASP A 272 14.08 -2.77 -4.07
N PRO A 273 12.96 -3.51 -4.13
CA PRO A 273 12.87 -4.83 -3.54
C PRO A 273 13.85 -5.85 -4.16
N ALA A 274 14.33 -5.65 -5.39
CA ALA A 274 15.33 -6.49 -6.01
C ALA A 274 16.70 -6.35 -5.34
N LEU A 275 16.98 -5.22 -4.70
CA LEU A 275 18.22 -5.04 -3.94
C LEU A 275 18.35 -6.05 -2.79
N LEU A 276 17.23 -6.47 -2.20
CA LEU A 276 17.20 -7.49 -1.15
C LEU A 276 17.58 -8.90 -1.64
N LEU A 277 17.82 -9.10 -2.94
CA LEU A 277 18.34 -10.34 -3.51
C LEU A 277 19.88 -10.34 -3.68
N THR A 278 20.54 -9.25 -3.29
CA THR A 278 22.01 -9.09 -3.37
C THR A 278 22.67 -9.44 -2.04
N GLU A 279 23.95 -9.07 -1.86
CA GLU A 279 24.67 -9.28 -0.61
C GLU A 279 24.24 -8.31 0.50
N PRO A 280 24.27 -8.71 1.80
CA PRO A 280 23.83 -7.87 2.92
C PRO A 280 24.46 -6.48 2.97
N ASP A 281 25.73 -6.34 2.59
CA ASP A 281 26.42 -5.04 2.60
C ASP A 281 25.92 -4.10 1.52
N ILE A 282 25.51 -4.66 0.37
CA ILE A 282 24.86 -3.89 -0.70
C ILE A 282 23.48 -3.43 -0.23
N VAL A 283 22.75 -4.29 0.48
CA VAL A 283 21.45 -3.94 1.09
C VAL A 283 21.62 -2.81 2.11
N ARG A 284 22.60 -2.90 3.04
CA ARG A 284 22.86 -1.82 4.01
C ARG A 284 23.16 -0.50 3.32
N LYS A 285 24.03 -0.53 2.31
CA LYS A 285 24.39 0.67 1.54
C LYS A 285 23.17 1.28 0.83
N GLY A 286 22.38 0.47 0.13
CA GLY A 286 21.19 0.96 -0.57
C GLY A 286 20.13 1.49 0.39
N THR A 287 19.94 0.87 1.55
CA THR A 287 19.06 1.34 2.61
C THR A 287 19.55 2.69 3.16
N ALA A 288 20.84 2.84 3.43
CA ALA A 288 21.45 4.10 3.88
C ALA A 288 21.25 5.21 2.83
N ASN A 289 21.42 4.92 1.54
CA ASN A 289 21.22 5.89 0.47
C ASN A 289 19.78 6.47 0.47
N VAL A 290 18.75 5.61 0.65
CA VAL A 290 17.35 6.06 0.74
C VAL A 290 17.14 6.96 1.97
N LEU A 291 17.75 6.62 3.12
CA LEU A 291 17.66 7.40 4.34
C LEU A 291 18.39 8.75 4.24
N GLU A 292 19.55 8.77 3.58
CA GLU A 292 20.32 9.99 3.28
C GLU A 292 19.54 10.91 2.32
N ASP A 293 18.94 10.34 1.29
CA ASP A 293 18.14 11.07 0.31
C ASP A 293 16.87 11.68 0.93
N ALA A 294 16.26 10.99 1.90
CA ALA A 294 15.19 11.57 2.73
C ALA A 294 15.69 12.78 3.55
N GLY A 295 16.98 12.84 3.86
CA GLY A 295 17.64 13.98 4.49
C GLY A 295 17.15 14.28 5.91
N GLY A 296 16.64 13.31 6.66
CA GLY A 296 16.13 13.50 8.01
C GLY A 296 14.87 14.36 8.08
N ARG A 297 14.20 14.61 6.93
CA ARG A 297 12.95 15.40 6.91
C ARG A 297 11.84 14.66 7.67
N PRO A 298 11.03 15.35 8.48
CA PRO A 298 9.83 14.78 9.08
C PRO A 298 8.84 14.29 7.99
N GLY A 299 8.19 13.16 8.26
CA GLY A 299 7.20 12.60 7.31
C GLY A 299 7.75 11.49 6.41
N HIS A 300 9.03 11.11 6.50
CA HIS A 300 9.52 9.90 5.84
C HIS A 300 9.06 8.65 6.56
N ILE A 301 8.49 7.70 5.80
CA ILE A 301 8.13 6.35 6.19
C ILE A 301 8.97 5.40 5.33
N PHE A 302 9.93 4.68 5.93
CA PHE A 302 10.74 3.74 5.18
C PHE A 302 9.92 2.53 4.76
N ASN A 303 9.96 2.21 3.49
CA ASN A 303 9.32 1.05 2.88
C ASN A 303 10.11 0.63 1.63
N LEU A 304 9.80 -0.56 1.11
CA LEU A 304 10.19 -0.93 -0.24
C LEU A 304 9.33 -0.16 -1.26
N GLY A 305 9.87 0.03 -2.45
CA GLY A 305 9.13 0.63 -3.57
C GLY A 305 8.07 -0.29 -4.19
N HIS A 306 7.97 -1.54 -3.73
CA HIS A 306 6.94 -2.53 -4.04
C HIS A 306 6.95 -3.64 -2.97
N GLY A 307 6.09 -4.65 -3.09
CA GLY A 307 6.12 -5.80 -2.19
C GLY A 307 7.44 -6.57 -2.25
N ILE A 308 7.90 -7.05 -1.07
CA ILE A 308 9.10 -7.90 -0.98
C ILE A 308 8.97 -9.14 -1.88
N LEU A 309 10.09 -9.53 -2.50
CA LEU A 309 10.12 -10.66 -3.42
C LEU A 309 10.17 -12.00 -2.67
N PRO A 310 9.53 -13.06 -3.19
CA PRO A 310 9.42 -14.34 -2.49
C PRO A 310 10.75 -15.03 -2.17
N GLY A 311 11.80 -14.78 -2.98
CA GLY A 311 13.13 -15.37 -2.83
C GLY A 311 14.08 -14.58 -1.93
N THR A 312 13.62 -13.52 -1.28
CA THR A 312 14.47 -12.66 -0.45
C THR A 312 15.04 -13.43 0.75
N PRO A 313 16.38 -13.44 0.94
CA PRO A 313 17.01 -14.04 2.11
C PRO A 313 16.65 -13.28 3.40
N ILE A 314 16.40 -14.01 4.49
CA ILE A 314 16.13 -13.39 5.80
C ILE A 314 17.27 -12.46 6.27
N PRO A 315 18.57 -12.84 6.17
CA PRO A 315 19.66 -11.94 6.56
C PRO A 315 19.65 -10.58 5.82
N ASN A 316 19.13 -10.53 4.60
CA ASN A 316 19.03 -9.29 3.84
C ASN A 316 17.90 -8.38 4.36
N VAL A 317 16.81 -8.99 4.81
CA VAL A 317 15.74 -8.24 5.50
C VAL A 317 16.24 -7.72 6.85
N GLU A 318 16.97 -8.53 7.60
CA GLU A 318 17.63 -8.12 8.86
C GLU A 318 18.57 -6.94 8.60
N ALA A 319 19.45 -7.03 7.60
CA ALA A 319 20.38 -5.95 7.23
C ALA A 319 19.65 -4.63 6.90
N MET A 320 18.54 -4.69 6.17
CA MET A 320 17.69 -3.52 5.88
C MET A 320 17.09 -2.95 7.17
N VAL A 321 16.44 -3.80 7.97
CA VAL A 321 15.72 -3.37 9.18
C VAL A 321 16.70 -2.80 10.21
N GLU A 322 17.82 -3.47 10.46
CA GLU A 322 18.88 -2.99 11.37
C GLU A 322 19.43 -1.63 10.95
N THR A 323 19.65 -1.43 9.64
CA THR A 323 20.10 -0.13 9.12
C THR A 323 19.11 0.98 9.39
N VAL A 324 17.81 0.74 9.21
CA VAL A 324 16.77 1.74 9.48
C VAL A 324 16.60 1.98 10.98
N VAL A 325 16.61 0.92 11.78
CA VAL A 325 16.44 1.02 13.25
C VAL A 325 17.63 1.70 13.92
N GLY A 326 18.84 1.43 13.43
CA GLY A 326 20.07 2.08 13.90
C GLY A 326 20.32 3.47 13.31
N TRP A 327 19.42 3.96 12.44
CA TRP A 327 19.59 5.26 11.80
C TRP A 327 19.25 6.40 12.77
N GLU A 328 20.27 7.14 13.19
CA GLU A 328 20.05 8.39 13.90
C GLU A 328 19.70 9.48 12.89
N ALA A 329 18.55 10.12 13.05
CA ALA A 329 18.18 11.28 12.27
C ALA A 329 19.20 12.40 12.50
N ARG A 330 20.23 12.48 11.68
CA ARG A 330 21.18 13.59 11.70
C ARG A 330 20.38 14.86 11.37
N ALA A 331 20.16 15.70 12.36
CA ALA A 331 19.64 17.03 12.15
C ALA A 331 20.52 17.69 11.07
N ARG A 332 20.00 17.94 9.88
CA ARG A 332 20.70 18.80 8.92
C ARG A 332 20.79 20.19 9.54
N THR A 333 21.93 20.51 10.12
CA THR A 333 22.38 21.88 10.33
C THR A 333 22.85 22.43 8.96
N ASN A 334 21.94 22.59 8.02
CA ASN A 334 22.18 23.48 6.90
C ASN A 334 21.38 24.76 7.18
N PRO A 335 22.04 25.92 7.28
CA PRO A 335 21.34 27.20 7.27
C PRO A 335 20.57 27.33 5.94
N PRO A 336 19.47 28.08 5.91
CA PRO A 336 18.77 28.37 4.66
C PRO A 336 19.76 28.97 3.67
N ASP A 337 19.71 28.51 2.43
CA ASP A 337 20.57 28.95 1.34
C ASP A 337 20.42 30.47 1.15
N GLU A 338 21.43 31.25 1.58
CA GLU A 338 21.48 32.72 1.43
C GLU A 338 21.55 33.17 -0.03
N ARG A 339 21.40 32.27 -0.99
CA ARG A 339 21.48 32.61 -2.44
C ARG A 339 20.19 33.14 -3.05
N LEU A 340 19.11 33.28 -2.28
CA LEU A 340 17.84 33.87 -2.77
C LEU A 340 17.58 35.30 -2.27
N ALA A 341 18.57 35.99 -1.72
CA ALA A 341 18.43 37.35 -1.21
C ALA A 341 19.22 38.41 -2.03
N ILE A 342 19.47 38.18 -3.31
CA ILE A 342 20.00 39.26 -4.20
C ILE A 342 19.31 39.12 -5.56
N GLY A 343 18.35 40.02 -5.85
CA GLY A 343 17.78 40.22 -7.16
C GLY A 343 16.35 40.74 -7.12
#